data_16b6ca38e6c7e7565f944b5d546777d2
#
_entry.id   16b6ca38e6c7e7565f944b5d546777d2
#
_cell.length_a   1.000
_cell.length_b   1.000
_cell.length_c   1.000
_cell.angle_alpha   90.00
_cell.angle_beta   90.00
_cell.angle_gamma   90.00
#
_symmetry.space_group_name_H-M   'P 1'
#
loop_
_entity.id
_entity.type
_entity.pdbx_description
1 polymer ?
#
loop_
_entity_poly.entity_id
_entity_poly.type
_entity_poly.pdbx_seq_one_letter_code
_entity_poly.pdbx_strand_id
1 'polypeptide(L)'
;MKLMRSKNSIAYRACFWSHIRTIAILLLISIPAAALNLNKEIDLSGKWLFEIGDNLEYVQPGYNDSKWETINVPGIWENEGFPGYDGYGWYRITFVVPRELSNKVLYLKLGQIDDVDRTYFNGRFIGGNGDFPPSYQTAYDVNRIYELPSNFINFGKKNTLAVRIYDDQGGGGIMHGKIGIYSREDVIDLEVDLSGIWQFKKGDDLEWANPDLDDSRWHKMPAPSHWEQHNFSKHDGFAWYRKSIRIGKTMSKKKLILLLGKINDIDQAYFNGVKIGETGNFPVDKSKLRSYRDKERAYFIPPYLIRANKLNVISVRVYDFGKNGGIYSGYLGIASRSNYLKY
;
A
#
# COMPACT_ATOMS: atom_id res chain seq x y z
N MET A 1 84.03 -45.80 1.13
CA MET A 1 84.39 -45.71 -0.30
C MET A 1 83.41 -44.75 -0.97
N LYS A 2 83.89 -43.53 -1.24
CA LYS A 2 83.75 -42.74 -2.45
C LYS A 2 82.36 -42.77 -3.13
N LEU A 3 81.69 -41.78 -3.56
CA LEU A 3 82.02 -40.42 -4.03
C LEU A 3 80.72 -39.65 -4.32
N MET A 4 80.74 -38.41 -4.14
CA MET A 4 80.52 -37.22 -4.93
C MET A 4 79.07 -36.82 -5.22
N ARG A 5 78.73 -35.69 -4.66
CA ARG A 5 78.55 -34.33 -5.21
C ARG A 5 77.70 -34.22 -6.48
N SER A 6 76.63 -33.47 -6.38
CA SER A 6 76.48 -32.32 -7.24
C SER A 6 75.41 -31.34 -6.64
N LYS A 7 75.81 -30.12 -6.46
CA LYS A 7 74.98 -28.93 -6.15
C LYS A 7 74.27 -28.51 -7.42
N ASN A 8 73.03 -28.20 -7.34
CA ASN A 8 72.45 -27.18 -8.21
C ASN A 8 71.41 -26.39 -7.42
N SER A 9 71.77 -25.17 -7.12
CA SER A 9 70.96 -24.13 -6.58
C SER A 9 70.08 -23.54 -7.69
N ILE A 10 68.79 -23.66 -7.55
CA ILE A 10 67.85 -22.85 -8.35
C ILE A 10 67.19 -21.87 -7.42
N ALA A 11 67.54 -20.59 -7.62
CA ALA A 11 66.98 -19.46 -6.95
C ALA A 11 65.53 -19.27 -7.40
N TYR A 12 64.60 -19.49 -6.50
CA TYR A 12 63.18 -19.06 -6.69
C TYR A 12 63.11 -17.56 -6.34
N ARG A 13 62.91 -16.73 -7.38
CA ARG A 13 62.46 -15.37 -7.24
C ARG A 13 61.05 -15.38 -6.70
N ALA A 14 60.87 -14.98 -5.46
CA ALA A 14 59.58 -14.67 -4.87
C ALA A 14 59.02 -13.43 -5.54
N CYS A 15 58.01 -13.61 -6.37
CA CYS A 15 57.23 -12.50 -6.90
C CYS A 15 56.17 -12.11 -5.84
N PHE A 16 56.44 -11.01 -5.12
CA PHE A 16 55.51 -10.41 -4.19
C PHE A 16 54.37 -9.76 -5.00
N TRP A 17 53.24 -10.44 -5.11
CA TRP A 17 51.98 -9.82 -5.52
C TRP A 17 51.32 -9.20 -4.28
N SER A 18 51.45 -7.89 -4.17
CA SER A 18 50.68 -7.11 -3.19
C SER A 18 49.22 -7.15 -3.61
N HIS A 19 48.42 -7.91 -2.88
CA HIS A 19 46.96 -7.83 -2.98
C HIS A 19 46.50 -6.53 -2.28
N ILE A 20 46.38 -5.46 -3.05
CA ILE A 20 45.58 -4.30 -2.62
C ILE A 20 44.11 -4.76 -2.64
N ARG A 21 43.63 -5.15 -1.48
CA ARG A 21 42.19 -5.30 -1.25
C ARG A 21 41.58 -3.90 -1.27
N THR A 22 41.06 -3.49 -2.40
CA THR A 22 40.18 -2.34 -2.50
C THR A 22 38.91 -2.66 -1.71
N ILE A 23 38.87 -2.17 -0.46
CA ILE A 23 37.60 -2.19 0.31
C ILE A 23 36.72 -1.15 -0.36
N ALA A 24 35.83 -1.58 -1.23
CA ALA A 24 34.72 -0.77 -1.70
C ALA A 24 33.82 -0.51 -0.49
N ILE A 25 34.00 0.64 0.17
CA ILE A 25 33.02 1.17 1.11
C ILE A 25 31.78 1.47 0.28
N LEU A 26 30.82 0.56 0.26
CA LEU A 26 29.46 0.82 -0.14
C LEU A 26 28.91 1.84 0.86
N LEU A 27 29.00 3.12 0.52
CA LEU A 27 28.17 4.15 1.13
C LEU A 27 26.73 3.77 0.79
N LEU A 28 26.05 3.07 1.71
CA LEU A 28 24.62 3.01 1.78
C LEU A 28 24.14 4.44 2.02
N ILE A 29 23.94 5.18 0.93
CA ILE A 29 23.15 6.39 0.95
C ILE A 29 21.74 5.89 1.25
N SER A 30 21.36 5.90 2.53
CA SER A 30 19.96 5.84 2.93
C SER A 30 19.33 7.10 2.34
N ILE A 31 18.65 6.95 1.19
CA ILE A 31 17.72 7.96 0.72
C ILE A 31 16.70 8.07 1.85
N PRO A 32 16.59 9.21 2.54
CA PRO A 32 15.54 9.37 3.52
C PRO A 32 14.24 9.10 2.77
N ALA A 33 13.40 8.22 3.32
CA ALA A 33 12.02 8.09 2.89
C ALA A 33 11.48 9.52 2.87
N ALA A 34 11.19 10.06 1.68
CA ALA A 34 10.72 11.42 1.53
C ALA A 34 9.55 11.54 2.49
N ALA A 35 9.69 12.42 3.49
CA ALA A 35 8.64 12.61 4.46
C ALA A 35 7.41 13.04 3.66
N LEU A 36 6.34 12.25 3.68
CA LEU A 36 5.09 12.59 3.02
C LEU A 36 4.68 13.96 3.57
N ASN A 37 4.76 15.00 2.74
CA ASN A 37 4.20 16.29 3.08
C ASN A 37 2.69 16.16 3.07
N LEU A 38 2.12 16.07 4.27
CA LEU A 38 0.69 15.86 4.46
C LEU A 38 0.07 17.09 5.12
N ASN A 39 -0.90 17.70 4.42
CA ASN A 39 -1.72 18.77 4.95
C ASN A 39 -2.90 18.21 5.74
N LYS A 40 -3.14 18.74 6.96
CA LYS A 40 -4.30 18.36 7.76
C LYS A 40 -5.57 18.93 7.15
N GLU A 41 -6.51 18.06 6.78
CA GLU A 41 -7.83 18.41 6.25
C GLU A 41 -8.93 18.34 7.30
N ILE A 42 -8.88 17.34 8.20
CA ILE A 42 -9.85 17.16 9.27
C ILE A 42 -9.09 16.80 10.54
N ASP A 43 -9.33 17.54 11.61
CA ASP A 43 -8.87 17.18 12.95
C ASP A 43 -9.83 16.16 13.54
N LEU A 44 -9.32 15.02 13.99
CA LEU A 44 -10.08 14.00 14.68
C LEU A 44 -9.64 13.86 16.15
N SER A 45 -8.79 14.75 16.66
CA SER A 45 -8.45 14.78 18.07
C SER A 45 -9.68 15.14 18.90
N GLY A 46 -9.75 14.66 20.12
CA GLY A 46 -10.82 14.98 21.07
C GLY A 46 -11.58 13.75 21.52
N LYS A 47 -12.88 13.85 21.70
CA LYS A 47 -13.69 12.79 22.30
C LYS A 47 -14.08 11.72 21.28
N TRP A 48 -13.76 10.47 21.60
CA TRP A 48 -14.18 9.29 20.87
C TRP A 48 -15.00 8.37 21.78
N LEU A 49 -15.84 7.54 21.19
CA LEU A 49 -16.50 6.44 21.88
C LEU A 49 -15.49 5.30 22.08
N PHE A 50 -15.55 4.68 23.26
CA PHE A 50 -14.63 3.62 23.68
C PHE A 50 -15.37 2.49 24.38
N GLU A 51 -14.96 1.24 24.12
CA GLU A 51 -15.48 0.05 24.79
C GLU A 51 -14.36 -0.99 24.94
N ILE A 52 -14.28 -1.59 26.13
CA ILE A 52 -13.35 -2.69 26.42
C ILE A 52 -13.87 -4.01 25.88
N GLY A 53 -12.96 -4.98 25.76
CA GLY A 53 -13.29 -6.33 25.23
C GLY A 53 -13.17 -6.42 23.73
N ASP A 54 -13.52 -7.58 23.18
CA ASP A 54 -13.31 -7.88 21.76
C ASP A 54 -14.57 -8.39 21.08
N ASN A 55 -15.15 -7.56 20.21
CA ASN A 55 -16.28 -7.93 19.38
C ASN A 55 -16.14 -7.34 17.97
N LEU A 56 -15.99 -8.19 16.98
CA LEU A 56 -15.82 -7.78 15.58
C LEU A 56 -17.06 -7.11 14.96
N GLU A 57 -18.23 -7.19 15.58
CA GLU A 57 -19.41 -6.44 15.13
C GLU A 57 -19.24 -4.93 15.30
N TYR A 58 -18.36 -4.50 16.16
CA TYR A 58 -18.00 -3.09 16.38
C TYR A 58 -17.43 -2.39 15.15
N VAL A 59 -17.00 -3.15 14.16
CA VAL A 59 -16.57 -2.66 12.84
C VAL A 59 -17.73 -2.04 12.06
N GLN A 60 -18.96 -2.52 12.26
CA GLN A 60 -20.10 -2.16 11.42
C GLN A 60 -20.53 -0.70 11.62
N PRO A 61 -20.71 0.11 10.54
CA PRO A 61 -21.14 1.50 10.67
C PRO A 61 -22.47 1.69 11.39
N GLY A 62 -23.37 0.71 11.24
CA GLY A 62 -24.69 0.74 11.87
C GLY A 62 -24.77 0.14 13.27
N TYR A 63 -23.62 -0.23 13.86
CA TYR A 63 -23.60 -0.72 15.23
C TYR A 63 -24.07 0.35 16.20
N ASN A 64 -24.89 -0.05 17.19
CA ASN A 64 -25.41 0.85 18.21
C ASN A 64 -24.38 1.01 19.34
N ASP A 65 -23.62 2.06 19.28
CA ASP A 65 -22.55 2.44 20.23
C ASP A 65 -23.01 3.50 21.26
N SER A 66 -24.32 3.72 21.42
CA SER A 66 -24.88 4.75 22.30
C SER A 66 -24.62 4.56 23.79
N LYS A 67 -24.17 3.37 24.18
CA LYS A 67 -23.84 3.02 25.59
C LYS A 67 -22.35 3.03 25.86
N TRP A 68 -21.54 3.29 24.84
CA TRP A 68 -20.09 3.31 24.99
C TRP A 68 -19.62 4.51 25.83
N GLU A 69 -18.54 4.33 26.53
CA GLU A 69 -17.88 5.41 27.27
C GLU A 69 -17.26 6.43 26.30
N THR A 70 -16.97 7.61 26.80
CA THR A 70 -16.30 8.66 26.03
C THR A 70 -14.92 8.89 26.58
N ILE A 71 -13.90 8.81 25.71
CA ILE A 71 -12.50 8.93 26.06
C ILE A 71 -11.83 10.00 25.18
N ASN A 72 -10.77 10.66 25.68
CA ASN A 72 -10.00 11.62 24.90
C ASN A 72 -8.94 10.92 24.02
N VAL A 73 -8.82 11.39 22.77
CA VAL A 73 -7.84 10.91 21.79
C VAL A 73 -7.05 12.11 21.25
N PRO A 74 -5.70 12.10 21.32
CA PRO A 74 -4.86 11.06 21.90
C PRO A 74 -4.88 11.06 23.44
N GLY A 75 -4.69 9.89 24.00
CA GLY A 75 -4.63 9.65 25.45
C GLY A 75 -4.45 8.17 25.76
N ILE A 76 -4.00 7.88 26.97
CA ILE A 76 -3.94 6.51 27.49
C ILE A 76 -5.22 6.23 28.28
N TRP A 77 -5.84 5.08 28.07
CA TRP A 77 -7.14 4.76 28.65
C TRP A 77 -7.11 4.59 30.17
N GLU A 78 -5.95 4.27 30.78
CA GLU A 78 -5.75 4.22 32.22
C GLU A 78 -6.06 5.57 32.89
N ASN A 79 -5.77 6.68 32.21
CA ASN A 79 -6.06 8.03 32.70
C ASN A 79 -7.49 8.48 32.42
N GLU A 80 -8.23 7.71 31.62
CA GLU A 80 -9.58 8.03 31.16
C GLU A 80 -10.66 7.14 31.82
N GLY A 81 -10.32 6.48 32.93
CA GLY A 81 -11.27 5.69 33.73
C GLY A 81 -11.08 4.17 33.69
N PHE A 82 -10.04 3.68 33.03
CA PHE A 82 -9.74 2.25 32.92
C PHE A 82 -8.37 1.87 33.55
N PRO A 83 -8.11 2.22 34.82
CA PRO A 83 -6.79 2.07 35.44
C PRO A 83 -6.38 0.59 35.52
N GLY A 84 -5.18 0.28 34.97
CA GLY A 84 -4.61 -1.07 34.97
C GLY A 84 -5.37 -2.06 34.11
N TYR A 85 -6.08 -1.59 33.10
CA TYR A 85 -6.72 -2.46 32.13
C TYR A 85 -5.75 -2.82 31.00
N ASP A 86 -5.42 -4.08 30.87
CA ASP A 86 -4.72 -4.67 29.73
C ASP A 86 -5.70 -5.51 28.91
N GLY A 87 -5.52 -5.56 27.58
CA GLY A 87 -6.38 -6.36 26.70
C GLY A 87 -6.94 -5.61 25.50
N TYR A 88 -8.15 -5.96 25.10
CA TYR A 88 -8.78 -5.38 23.91
C TYR A 88 -9.57 -4.14 24.21
N GLY A 89 -9.35 -3.09 23.41
CA GLY A 89 -10.14 -1.87 23.39
C GLY A 89 -10.58 -1.48 21.99
N TRP A 90 -11.77 -0.92 21.87
CA TRP A 90 -12.32 -0.41 20.63
C TRP A 90 -12.62 1.07 20.72
N TYR A 91 -12.13 1.80 19.74
CA TYR A 91 -12.42 3.22 19.55
C TYR A 91 -13.33 3.41 18.36
N ARG A 92 -14.31 4.33 18.48
CA ARG A 92 -15.19 4.70 17.37
C ARG A 92 -15.42 6.20 17.32
N ILE A 93 -15.47 6.75 16.10
CA ILE A 93 -15.87 8.13 15.84
C ILE A 93 -16.63 8.21 14.51
N THR A 94 -17.65 9.07 14.49
CA THR A 94 -18.41 9.37 13.27
C THR A 94 -18.22 10.84 12.90
N PHE A 95 -17.85 11.09 11.64
CA PHE A 95 -17.58 12.43 11.12
C PHE A 95 -17.94 12.54 9.64
N VAL A 96 -17.95 13.77 9.12
CA VAL A 96 -18.21 14.04 7.70
C VAL A 96 -16.90 14.33 6.98
N VAL A 97 -16.67 13.65 5.84
CA VAL A 97 -15.58 14.00 4.92
C VAL A 97 -16.17 14.94 3.86
N PRO A 98 -15.70 16.19 3.75
CA PRO A 98 -16.20 17.18 2.79
C PRO A 98 -16.09 16.70 1.33
N ARG A 99 -17.02 17.13 0.48
CA ARG A 99 -17.03 16.76 -0.94
C ARG A 99 -15.84 17.30 -1.72
N GLU A 100 -15.31 18.43 -1.28
CA GLU A 100 -14.14 19.11 -1.85
C GLU A 100 -12.88 18.27 -1.79
N LEU A 101 -12.85 17.27 -0.89
CA LEU A 101 -11.73 16.35 -0.75
C LEU A 101 -11.78 15.15 -1.69
N SER A 102 -12.84 15.03 -2.52
CA SER A 102 -13.05 13.84 -3.37
C SER A 102 -11.97 13.63 -4.44
N ASN A 103 -11.26 14.70 -4.81
CA ASN A 103 -10.17 14.65 -5.80
C ASN A 103 -8.77 14.52 -5.16
N LYS A 104 -8.71 14.38 -3.83
CA LYS A 104 -7.45 14.26 -3.09
C LYS A 104 -7.20 12.81 -2.68
N VAL A 105 -5.94 12.40 -2.65
CA VAL A 105 -5.53 11.18 -1.94
C VAL A 105 -5.49 11.51 -0.45
N LEU A 106 -6.30 10.78 0.31
CA LEU A 106 -6.47 11.02 1.74
C LEU A 106 -5.76 9.94 2.56
N TYR A 107 -5.23 10.37 3.68
CA TYR A 107 -4.56 9.53 4.67
C TYR A 107 -5.17 9.74 6.03
N LEU A 108 -5.41 8.66 6.75
CA LEU A 108 -5.71 8.69 8.17
C LEU A 108 -4.39 8.63 8.96
N LYS A 109 -4.19 9.57 9.88
CA LYS A 109 -3.14 9.49 10.89
C LYS A 109 -3.77 9.22 12.25
N LEU A 110 -3.24 8.22 12.97
CA LEU A 110 -3.64 7.87 14.33
C LEU A 110 -2.47 7.98 15.32
N GLY A 111 -1.30 8.47 14.85
CA GLY A 111 -0.14 8.59 15.73
C GLY A 111 0.39 7.24 16.21
N GLN A 112 0.85 7.20 17.45
CA GLN A 112 1.33 5.98 18.10
C GLN A 112 0.21 5.31 18.90
N ILE A 113 0.09 4.00 18.73
CA ILE A 113 -0.89 3.16 19.42
C ILE A 113 -0.13 2.07 20.18
N ASP A 114 -0.44 1.88 21.42
CA ASP A 114 0.06 0.80 22.25
C ASP A 114 -0.98 -0.31 22.33
N ASP A 115 -0.67 -1.52 21.89
CA ASP A 115 0.50 -2.08 21.18
C ASP A 115 0.20 -2.30 19.70
N VAL A 116 -0.95 -2.92 19.42
CA VAL A 116 -1.36 -3.46 18.11
C VAL A 116 -2.68 -2.88 17.69
N ASP A 117 -2.85 -2.63 16.41
CA ASP A 117 -4.14 -2.17 15.92
C ASP A 117 -4.64 -2.87 14.65
N ARG A 118 -5.94 -2.80 14.46
CA ARG A 118 -6.63 -2.99 13.18
C ARG A 118 -7.65 -1.87 13.02
N THR A 119 -7.50 -1.12 11.94
CA THR A 119 -8.26 0.09 11.68
C THR A 119 -9.22 -0.11 10.52
N TYR A 120 -10.47 0.32 10.70
CA TYR A 120 -11.56 0.12 9.76
C TYR A 120 -12.26 1.44 9.45
N PHE A 121 -12.54 1.67 8.18
CA PHE A 121 -13.28 2.84 7.69
C PHE A 121 -14.57 2.39 7.00
N ASN A 122 -15.72 2.84 7.48
CA ASN A 122 -17.04 2.40 6.99
C ASN A 122 -17.20 0.87 6.93
N GLY A 123 -16.71 0.16 7.96
CA GLY A 123 -16.78 -1.29 8.03
C GLY A 123 -15.72 -2.04 7.23
N ARG A 124 -14.80 -1.32 6.57
CA ARG A 124 -13.78 -1.91 5.70
C ARG A 124 -12.39 -1.70 6.32
N PHE A 125 -11.60 -2.76 6.34
CA PHE A 125 -10.22 -2.70 6.83
C PHE A 125 -9.37 -1.79 5.94
N ILE A 126 -8.61 -0.88 6.57
CA ILE A 126 -7.70 0.04 5.87
C ILE A 126 -6.24 -0.12 6.27
N GLY A 127 -5.96 -0.76 7.40
CA GLY A 127 -4.59 -1.02 7.85
C GLY A 127 -4.52 -1.46 9.30
N GLY A 128 -3.31 -1.89 9.70
CA GLY A 128 -2.98 -2.29 11.06
C GLY A 128 -1.50 -2.54 11.21
N ASN A 129 -1.01 -2.49 12.44
CA ASN A 129 0.38 -2.76 12.78
C ASN A 129 0.45 -3.70 13.98
N GLY A 130 1.51 -4.53 14.01
CA GLY A 130 1.66 -5.58 15.00
C GLY A 130 0.76 -6.79 14.74
N ASP A 131 0.86 -7.81 15.60
CA ASP A 131 0.05 -9.02 15.52
C ASP A 131 -0.65 -9.27 16.85
N PHE A 132 -1.96 -9.59 16.77
CA PHE A 132 -2.78 -9.93 17.95
C PHE A 132 -2.45 -11.32 18.49
N PRO A 133 -2.74 -11.61 19.77
CA PRO A 133 -2.65 -12.98 20.29
C PRO A 133 -3.40 -13.99 19.38
N PRO A 134 -2.90 -15.24 19.25
CA PRO A 134 -1.80 -15.84 20.03
C PRO A 134 -0.39 -15.55 19.48
N SER A 135 -0.25 -14.92 18.32
CA SER A 135 1.04 -14.62 17.69
C SER A 135 1.46 -13.15 17.95
N TYR A 136 1.23 -12.69 19.18
CA TYR A 136 1.43 -11.31 19.55
C TYR A 136 2.81 -10.76 19.15
N GLN A 137 2.78 -9.57 18.49
CA GLN A 137 3.97 -8.79 18.19
C GLN A 137 3.62 -7.30 18.31
N THR A 138 4.23 -6.62 19.25
CA THR A 138 4.01 -5.19 19.49
C THR A 138 4.44 -4.31 18.31
N ALA A 139 3.81 -3.15 18.19
CA ALA A 139 4.16 -2.09 17.27
C ALA A 139 4.01 -0.69 17.93
N TYR A 140 4.19 -0.60 19.24
CA TYR A 140 3.95 0.60 20.04
C TYR A 140 4.70 1.85 19.56
N ASP A 141 5.88 1.70 18.95
CA ASP A 141 6.72 2.79 18.44
C ASP A 141 6.40 3.21 16.99
N VAL A 142 5.48 2.51 16.33
CA VAL A 142 5.12 2.77 14.93
C VAL A 142 4.07 3.88 14.86
N ASN A 143 4.32 4.92 14.03
CA ASN A 143 3.30 5.89 13.69
C ASN A 143 2.31 5.31 12.68
N ARG A 144 1.01 5.30 13.01
CA ARG A 144 -0.06 4.80 12.14
C ARG A 144 -0.42 5.84 11.10
N ILE A 145 -0.18 5.50 9.85
CA ILE A 145 -0.60 6.29 8.68
C ILE A 145 -1.19 5.32 7.67
N TYR A 146 -2.48 5.44 7.40
CA TYR A 146 -3.21 4.56 6.49
C TYR A 146 -3.80 5.37 5.35
N GLU A 147 -3.59 4.94 4.12
CA GLU A 147 -4.28 5.51 2.97
C GLU A 147 -5.77 5.17 3.03
N LEU A 148 -6.60 6.16 2.74
CA LEU A 148 -8.06 6.00 2.67
C LEU A 148 -8.47 5.83 1.21
N PRO A 149 -8.81 4.61 0.75
CA PRO A 149 -9.30 4.41 -0.60
C PRO A 149 -10.55 5.26 -0.85
N SER A 150 -10.57 6.04 -1.92
CA SER A 150 -11.66 6.99 -2.22
C SER A 150 -13.04 6.30 -2.31
N ASN A 151 -13.07 5.05 -2.78
CA ASN A 151 -14.27 4.21 -2.86
C ASN A 151 -14.77 3.68 -1.50
N PHE A 152 -14.04 3.93 -0.39
CA PHE A 152 -14.48 3.62 0.97
C PHE A 152 -15.14 4.84 1.62
N ILE A 153 -14.96 6.04 1.06
CA ILE A 153 -15.37 7.30 1.65
C ILE A 153 -16.75 7.71 1.13
N ASN A 154 -17.64 8.04 2.06
CA ASN A 154 -18.94 8.65 1.74
C ASN A 154 -18.77 10.19 1.76
N PHE A 155 -18.29 10.77 0.66
CA PHE A 155 -18.07 12.23 0.59
C PHE A 155 -19.37 13.02 0.79
N GLY A 156 -19.31 14.05 1.65
CA GLY A 156 -20.44 14.89 2.05
C GLY A 156 -21.46 14.19 2.95
N LYS A 157 -21.14 13.02 3.49
CA LYS A 157 -21.99 12.22 4.37
C LYS A 157 -21.20 11.76 5.60
N LYS A 158 -21.91 11.15 6.55
CA LYS A 158 -21.29 10.52 7.73
C LYS A 158 -20.43 9.32 7.32
N ASN A 159 -19.27 9.22 7.93
CA ASN A 159 -18.35 8.11 7.86
C ASN A 159 -18.02 7.65 9.28
N THR A 160 -17.84 6.36 9.47
CA THR A 160 -17.46 5.77 10.75
C THR A 160 -16.05 5.23 10.66
N LEU A 161 -15.22 5.63 11.61
CA LEU A 161 -13.91 5.06 11.85
C LEU A 161 -14.00 4.19 13.11
N ALA A 162 -13.52 2.94 13.01
CA ALA A 162 -13.41 2.01 14.12
C ALA A 162 -11.98 1.50 14.22
N VAL A 163 -11.40 1.52 15.43
CA VAL A 163 -10.03 1.06 15.70
C VAL A 163 -10.08 0.01 16.79
N ARG A 164 -9.67 -1.21 16.46
CA ARG A 164 -9.45 -2.30 17.41
C ARG A 164 -8.02 -2.25 17.88
N ILE A 165 -7.81 -2.24 19.17
CA ILE A 165 -6.49 -2.21 19.81
C ILE A 165 -6.36 -3.41 20.74
N TYR A 166 -5.14 -3.91 20.92
CA TYR A 166 -4.76 -4.80 21.99
C TYR A 166 -3.49 -4.26 22.63
N ASP A 167 -3.53 -4.13 23.91
CA ASP A 167 -2.43 -3.77 24.79
C ASP A 167 -2.08 -4.97 25.67
N ASP A 168 -0.80 -5.32 25.76
CA ASP A 168 -0.33 -6.47 26.53
C ASP A 168 -0.03 -6.07 27.98
N GLN A 169 0.46 -4.85 28.17
CA GLN A 169 0.79 -4.32 29.50
C GLN A 169 1.12 -2.83 29.45
N GLY A 170 0.86 -2.14 30.53
CA GLY A 170 1.35 -0.78 30.73
C GLY A 170 0.29 0.26 30.44
N GLY A 171 0.50 1.11 29.47
CA GLY A 171 -0.43 2.19 29.15
C GLY A 171 -1.00 2.05 27.74
N GLY A 172 -2.23 1.60 27.61
CA GLY A 172 -2.85 1.28 26.33
C GLY A 172 -3.58 2.44 25.65
N GLY A 173 -3.76 2.31 24.34
CA GLY A 173 -4.60 3.21 23.55
C GLY A 173 -3.93 3.98 22.42
N ILE A 174 -4.64 4.96 21.88
CA ILE A 174 -4.12 5.93 20.89
C ILE A 174 -3.39 7.01 21.65
N MET A 175 -2.10 6.80 21.94
CA MET A 175 -1.38 7.54 22.97
C MET A 175 -0.92 8.93 22.54
N HIS A 176 -0.29 9.04 21.38
CA HIS A 176 0.43 10.24 20.97
C HIS A 176 0.30 10.53 19.48
N GLY A 177 0.43 11.79 19.10
CA GLY A 177 0.58 12.21 17.73
C GLY A 177 -0.54 13.07 17.21
N LYS A 178 -0.50 13.30 15.90
CA LYS A 178 -1.51 14.09 15.20
C LYS A 178 -2.60 13.16 14.67
N ILE A 179 -3.81 13.31 15.14
CA ILE A 179 -4.96 12.49 14.80
C ILE A 179 -5.83 13.22 13.78
N GLY A 180 -6.12 12.60 12.65
CA GLY A 180 -6.95 13.27 11.63
C GLY A 180 -6.84 12.71 10.24
N ILE A 181 -7.59 13.33 9.33
CA ILE A 181 -7.50 13.08 7.90
C ILE A 181 -6.55 14.12 7.29
N TYR A 182 -5.66 13.62 6.46
CA TYR A 182 -4.63 14.41 5.81
C TYR A 182 -4.67 14.16 4.30
N SER A 183 -4.31 15.16 3.50
CA SER A 183 -4.05 15.00 2.06
C SER A 183 -2.57 15.17 1.74
N ARG A 184 -2.13 14.59 0.63
CA ARG A 184 -0.81 14.91 0.08
C ARG A 184 -0.84 16.31 -0.53
N GLU A 185 0.25 17.05 -0.37
CA GLU A 185 0.45 18.37 -1.00
C GLU A 185 0.67 18.25 -2.51
N ASP A 186 1.37 17.21 -2.90
CA ASP A 186 1.75 16.89 -4.28
C ASP A 186 0.65 16.04 -4.94
N VAL A 187 -0.42 16.67 -5.38
CA VAL A 187 -1.52 15.98 -6.06
C VAL A 187 -1.26 15.88 -7.54
N ILE A 188 -1.21 14.65 -8.07
CA ILE A 188 -1.27 14.46 -9.53
C ILE A 188 -2.70 14.71 -10.00
N ASP A 189 -2.88 15.72 -10.84
CA ASP A 189 -4.16 15.96 -11.50
C ASP A 189 -4.42 14.86 -12.55
N LEU A 190 -5.34 13.96 -12.22
CA LEU A 190 -5.69 12.81 -13.06
C LEU A 190 -6.67 13.24 -14.16
N GLU A 191 -6.38 12.85 -15.39
CA GLU A 191 -7.33 12.95 -16.51
C GLU A 191 -8.45 11.90 -16.40
N VAL A 192 -8.13 10.75 -15.77
CA VAL A 192 -9.07 9.67 -15.47
C VAL A 192 -8.68 9.04 -14.14
N ASP A 193 -9.60 9.03 -13.19
CA ASP A 193 -9.48 8.22 -11.98
C ASP A 193 -9.85 6.76 -12.31
N LEU A 194 -8.95 5.84 -11.97
CA LEU A 194 -9.13 4.40 -12.16
C LEU A 194 -9.40 3.67 -10.85
N SER A 195 -9.47 4.38 -9.73
CA SER A 195 -9.83 3.78 -8.44
C SER A 195 -11.23 3.14 -8.50
N GLY A 196 -11.53 2.29 -7.52
CA GLY A 196 -12.80 1.57 -7.44
C GLY A 196 -12.73 0.17 -8.07
N ILE A 197 -13.82 -0.29 -8.67
CA ILE A 197 -13.97 -1.69 -9.07
C ILE A 197 -13.23 -2.00 -10.38
N TRP A 198 -12.44 -3.08 -10.33
CA TRP A 198 -11.80 -3.74 -11.46
C TRP A 198 -12.35 -5.16 -11.62
N GLN A 199 -12.29 -5.70 -12.82
CA GLN A 199 -12.45 -7.13 -13.03
C GLN A 199 -11.16 -7.85 -12.61
N PHE A 200 -11.29 -8.94 -11.85
CA PHE A 200 -10.18 -9.66 -11.23
C PHE A 200 -10.29 -11.17 -11.45
N LYS A 201 -9.17 -11.79 -11.78
CA LYS A 201 -9.10 -13.25 -11.94
C LYS A 201 -7.77 -13.79 -11.45
N LYS A 202 -7.82 -14.83 -10.63
CA LYS A 202 -6.63 -15.60 -10.21
C LYS A 202 -6.13 -16.48 -11.33
N GLY A 203 -4.81 -16.68 -11.33
CA GLY A 203 -4.12 -17.49 -12.32
C GLY A 203 -3.41 -16.65 -13.37
N ASP A 204 -2.90 -17.31 -14.40
CA ASP A 204 -2.02 -16.69 -15.38
C ASP A 204 -2.30 -17.19 -16.79
N ASP A 205 -2.69 -16.25 -17.65
CA ASP A 205 -2.88 -16.48 -19.07
C ASP A 205 -2.65 -15.17 -19.81
N LEU A 206 -1.69 -15.10 -20.71
CA LEU A 206 -1.37 -13.89 -21.46
C LEU A 206 -2.49 -13.46 -22.41
N GLU A 207 -3.38 -14.36 -22.81
CA GLU A 207 -4.58 -14.02 -23.58
C GLU A 207 -5.54 -13.11 -22.79
N TRP A 208 -5.40 -13.04 -21.48
CA TRP A 208 -6.19 -12.12 -20.65
C TRP A 208 -5.82 -10.64 -20.83
N ALA A 209 -4.74 -10.36 -21.57
CA ALA A 209 -4.44 -9.02 -22.04
C ALA A 209 -5.31 -8.57 -23.23
N ASN A 210 -5.90 -9.52 -23.97
CA ASN A 210 -6.68 -9.24 -25.18
C ASN A 210 -7.85 -8.28 -24.89
N PRO A 211 -7.94 -7.13 -25.57
CA PRO A 211 -9.02 -6.16 -25.32
C PRO A 211 -10.42 -6.70 -25.64
N ASP A 212 -10.53 -7.69 -26.50
CA ASP A 212 -11.81 -8.24 -26.95
C ASP A 212 -12.28 -9.43 -26.08
N LEU A 213 -11.49 -9.78 -25.04
CA LEU A 213 -11.87 -10.84 -24.09
C LEU A 213 -13.12 -10.46 -23.30
N ASP A 214 -14.07 -11.39 -23.19
CA ASP A 214 -15.20 -11.26 -22.28
C ASP A 214 -14.76 -11.53 -20.82
N ASP A 215 -14.67 -10.49 -20.05
CA ASP A 215 -14.34 -10.52 -18.61
C ASP A 215 -15.55 -10.33 -17.69
N SER A 216 -16.77 -10.40 -18.23
CA SER A 216 -18.02 -10.17 -17.50
C SER A 216 -18.22 -11.12 -16.31
N ARG A 217 -17.64 -12.33 -16.37
CA ARG A 217 -17.71 -13.36 -15.32
C ARG A 217 -16.56 -13.29 -14.32
N TRP A 218 -15.64 -12.32 -14.46
CA TRP A 218 -14.54 -12.15 -13.51
C TRP A 218 -15.06 -11.59 -12.18
N HIS A 219 -14.31 -11.82 -11.12
CA HIS A 219 -14.64 -11.24 -9.82
C HIS A 219 -14.48 -9.71 -9.87
N LYS A 220 -15.25 -9.04 -9.04
CA LYS A 220 -15.13 -7.58 -8.84
C LYS A 220 -14.19 -7.31 -7.67
N MET A 221 -13.10 -6.64 -7.93
CA MET A 221 -12.07 -6.30 -6.96
C MET A 221 -11.93 -4.79 -6.84
N PRO A 222 -12.12 -4.20 -5.66
CA PRO A 222 -11.74 -2.82 -5.42
C PRO A 222 -10.22 -2.63 -5.56
N ALA A 223 -9.80 -1.52 -6.18
CA ALA A 223 -8.41 -1.07 -6.19
C ALA A 223 -8.37 0.46 -6.01
N PRO A 224 -7.43 0.99 -5.20
CA PRO A 224 -6.39 0.25 -4.48
C PRO A 224 -6.95 -0.53 -3.28
N SER A 225 -6.51 -1.77 -3.11
CA SER A 225 -6.73 -2.60 -1.92
C SER A 225 -5.93 -3.89 -2.03
N HIS A 226 -5.66 -4.53 -0.88
CA HIS A 226 -5.15 -5.89 -0.88
C HIS A 226 -6.26 -6.89 -1.20
N TRP A 227 -5.99 -7.91 -2.01
CA TRP A 227 -7.00 -8.90 -2.40
C TRP A 227 -7.39 -9.85 -1.26
N GLU A 228 -6.54 -10.01 -0.22
CA GLU A 228 -6.86 -10.79 0.98
C GLU A 228 -8.06 -10.22 1.74
N GLN A 229 -8.31 -8.92 1.63
CA GLN A 229 -9.46 -8.25 2.23
C GLN A 229 -10.78 -8.56 1.52
N HIS A 230 -10.72 -9.25 0.38
CA HIS A 230 -11.86 -9.52 -0.51
C HIS A 230 -12.07 -11.01 -0.79
N ASN A 231 -11.92 -11.87 0.25
CA ASN A 231 -12.09 -13.32 0.20
C ASN A 231 -11.01 -14.09 -0.60
N PHE A 232 -9.82 -13.47 -0.80
CA PHE A 232 -8.68 -14.13 -1.43
C PHE A 232 -7.49 -14.30 -0.46
N SER A 233 -7.79 -14.49 0.83
CA SER A 233 -6.83 -14.48 1.95
C SER A 233 -5.71 -15.54 1.91
N LYS A 234 -5.79 -16.50 0.99
CA LYS A 234 -4.78 -17.57 0.84
C LYS A 234 -4.26 -17.63 -0.60
N HIS A 235 -4.31 -16.51 -1.31
CA HIS A 235 -3.88 -16.49 -2.69
C HIS A 235 -2.51 -15.84 -2.82
N ASP A 236 -1.50 -16.66 -3.08
CA ASP A 236 -0.19 -16.24 -3.56
C ASP A 236 -0.08 -16.60 -5.05
N GLY A 237 0.77 -15.89 -5.79
CA GLY A 237 1.00 -16.15 -7.20
C GLY A 237 0.34 -15.16 -8.15
N PHE A 238 -0.04 -15.64 -9.33
CA PHE A 238 -0.55 -14.77 -10.39
C PHE A 238 -2.02 -14.39 -10.20
N ALA A 239 -2.29 -13.11 -10.49
CA ALA A 239 -3.63 -12.60 -10.70
C ALA A 239 -3.62 -11.49 -11.77
N TRP A 240 -4.78 -11.27 -12.38
CA TRP A 240 -4.99 -10.25 -13.38
C TRP A 240 -6.11 -9.31 -12.98
N TYR A 241 -5.87 -8.02 -13.23
CA TYR A 241 -6.84 -6.94 -13.14
C TYR A 241 -7.16 -6.44 -14.53
N ARG A 242 -8.44 -6.11 -14.78
CA ARG A 242 -8.86 -5.50 -16.04
C ARG A 242 -9.84 -4.37 -15.79
N LYS A 243 -9.71 -3.29 -16.56
CA LYS A 243 -10.64 -2.16 -16.52
C LYS A 243 -10.81 -1.57 -17.90
N SER A 244 -12.06 -1.40 -18.31
CA SER A 244 -12.44 -0.73 -19.56
C SER A 244 -12.71 0.73 -19.30
N ILE A 245 -12.12 1.60 -20.12
CA ILE A 245 -12.27 3.05 -20.03
C ILE A 245 -12.56 3.66 -21.40
N ARG A 246 -13.17 4.84 -21.40
CA ARG A 246 -13.38 5.60 -22.63
C ARG A 246 -12.48 6.85 -22.62
N ILE A 247 -11.63 6.99 -23.64
CA ILE A 247 -10.73 8.15 -23.82
C ILE A 247 -11.30 9.06 -24.90
N GLY A 248 -11.66 10.29 -24.51
CA GLY A 248 -12.20 11.30 -25.43
C GLY A 248 -11.16 11.83 -26.42
N LYS A 249 -11.63 12.43 -27.54
CA LYS A 249 -10.77 12.93 -28.63
C LYS A 249 -9.74 13.97 -28.16
N THR A 250 -10.09 14.85 -27.24
CA THR A 250 -9.16 15.86 -26.69
C THR A 250 -8.04 15.21 -25.88
N MET A 251 -8.39 14.28 -24.99
CA MET A 251 -7.46 13.56 -24.14
C MET A 251 -6.53 12.66 -24.97
N SER A 252 -7.04 12.01 -26.05
CA SER A 252 -6.23 11.12 -26.90
C SER A 252 -5.07 11.82 -27.62
N LYS A 253 -5.07 13.16 -27.69
CA LYS A 253 -3.98 13.96 -28.25
C LYS A 253 -2.87 14.27 -27.24
N LYS A 254 -3.09 14.02 -25.96
CA LYS A 254 -2.12 14.25 -24.91
C LYS A 254 -1.13 13.06 -24.82
N LYS A 255 0.08 13.32 -24.30
CA LYS A 255 0.98 12.25 -23.86
C LYS A 255 0.48 11.76 -22.51
N LEU A 256 0.01 10.51 -22.45
CA LEU A 256 -0.65 9.94 -21.27
C LEU A 256 0.27 8.96 -20.53
N ILE A 257 0.15 8.95 -19.22
CA ILE A 257 0.85 8.06 -18.30
C ILE A 257 -0.19 7.31 -17.48
N LEU A 258 -0.12 5.99 -17.50
CA LEU A 258 -0.88 5.10 -16.64
C LEU A 258 -0.17 5.03 -15.28
N LEU A 259 -0.87 5.38 -14.23
CA LEU A 259 -0.44 5.28 -12.85
C LEU A 259 -1.18 4.09 -12.22
N LEU A 260 -0.44 3.16 -11.63
CA LEU A 260 -0.99 1.97 -10.97
C LEU A 260 -0.61 1.90 -9.49
N GLY A 261 -0.13 3.03 -8.92
CA GLY A 261 0.26 3.11 -7.53
C GLY A 261 1.32 2.07 -7.13
N LYS A 262 1.15 1.47 -5.97
CA LYS A 262 2.02 0.41 -5.46
C LYS A 262 1.36 -0.95 -5.65
N ILE A 263 2.14 -1.90 -6.15
CA ILE A 263 1.71 -3.28 -6.43
C ILE A 263 2.62 -4.25 -5.68
N ASN A 264 2.04 -5.22 -5.03
CA ASN A 264 2.77 -6.27 -4.34
C ASN A 264 2.74 -7.55 -5.20
N ASP A 265 3.85 -8.07 -5.75
CA ASP A 265 5.25 -7.61 -5.66
C ASP A 265 5.75 -7.08 -7.02
N ILE A 266 5.42 -7.77 -8.13
CA ILE A 266 5.81 -7.44 -9.49
C ILE A 266 4.62 -7.42 -10.43
N ASP A 267 4.75 -6.70 -11.54
CA ASP A 267 3.65 -6.52 -12.48
C ASP A 267 4.09 -6.32 -13.93
N GLN A 268 3.15 -6.59 -14.82
CA GLN A 268 3.18 -6.20 -16.22
C GLN A 268 1.88 -5.47 -16.55
N ALA A 269 1.99 -4.27 -17.13
CA ALA A 269 0.86 -3.46 -17.54
C ALA A 269 0.66 -3.52 -19.06
N TYR A 270 -0.60 -3.68 -19.48
CA TYR A 270 -1.00 -3.76 -20.87
C TYR A 270 -2.05 -2.69 -21.17
N PHE A 271 -1.98 -2.13 -22.36
CA PHE A 271 -2.99 -1.23 -22.88
C PHE A 271 -3.47 -1.72 -24.25
N ASN A 272 -4.76 -2.02 -24.38
CA ASN A 272 -5.35 -2.63 -25.57
C ASN A 272 -4.59 -3.88 -26.08
N GLY A 273 -4.17 -4.76 -25.17
CA GLY A 273 -3.48 -5.99 -25.47
C GLY A 273 -1.94 -5.88 -25.63
N VAL A 274 -1.41 -4.67 -25.72
CA VAL A 274 0.03 -4.43 -25.90
C VAL A 274 0.67 -4.09 -24.55
N LYS A 275 1.76 -4.79 -24.21
CA LYS A 275 2.55 -4.49 -23.00
C LYS A 275 3.17 -3.10 -23.09
N ILE A 276 2.88 -2.24 -22.13
CA ILE A 276 3.39 -0.87 -22.06
C ILE A 276 4.44 -0.66 -20.98
N GLY A 277 4.57 -1.61 -20.06
CA GLY A 277 5.58 -1.55 -19.01
C GLY A 277 5.54 -2.74 -18.08
N GLU A 278 6.57 -2.82 -17.24
CA GLU A 278 6.69 -3.84 -16.20
C GLU A 278 7.56 -3.34 -15.04
N THR A 279 7.32 -3.88 -13.87
CA THR A 279 8.18 -3.71 -12.70
C THR A 279 8.50 -5.08 -12.11
N GLY A 280 9.79 -5.37 -11.96
CA GLY A 280 10.30 -6.69 -11.64
C GLY A 280 10.65 -7.50 -12.88
N ASN A 281 11.07 -8.73 -12.68
CA ASN A 281 11.51 -9.62 -13.75
C ASN A 281 10.59 -10.83 -13.87
N PHE A 282 10.24 -11.18 -15.11
CA PHE A 282 9.61 -12.44 -15.47
C PHE A 282 10.60 -13.28 -16.33
N PRO A 283 10.92 -14.53 -15.98
CA PRO A 283 10.42 -15.27 -14.82
C PRO A 283 10.90 -14.69 -13.49
N VAL A 284 10.15 -14.99 -12.47
CA VAL A 284 10.21 -14.42 -11.15
C VAL A 284 11.56 -14.65 -10.45
N ASP A 285 12.27 -13.58 -10.10
CA ASP A 285 13.49 -13.64 -9.28
C ASP A 285 13.17 -13.30 -7.81
N LYS A 286 13.01 -14.36 -6.99
CA LYS A 286 12.69 -14.22 -5.56
C LYS A 286 13.71 -13.40 -4.76
N SER A 287 14.97 -13.33 -5.22
CA SER A 287 16.05 -12.63 -4.53
C SER A 287 15.92 -11.10 -4.60
N LYS A 288 15.13 -10.56 -5.53
CA LYS A 288 14.96 -9.13 -5.80
C LYS A 288 13.62 -8.54 -5.39
N LEU A 289 12.78 -9.33 -4.73
CA LEU A 289 11.38 -8.96 -4.45
C LEU A 289 11.18 -7.72 -3.61
N ARG A 290 11.97 -7.56 -2.55
CA ARG A 290 11.81 -6.45 -1.61
C ARG A 290 11.98 -5.06 -2.24
N SER A 291 12.62 -5.00 -3.42
CA SER A 291 12.88 -3.73 -4.11
C SER A 291 11.69 -3.21 -4.92
N TYR A 292 10.64 -4.01 -5.13
CA TYR A 292 9.56 -3.64 -6.04
C TYR A 292 8.24 -3.30 -5.35
N ARG A 293 7.95 -3.87 -4.18
CA ARG A 293 6.64 -3.71 -3.52
C ARG A 293 6.28 -2.24 -3.22
N ASP A 294 7.24 -1.43 -2.78
CA ASP A 294 7.00 -0.03 -2.40
C ASP A 294 7.23 0.96 -3.56
N LYS A 295 7.60 0.47 -4.73
CA LYS A 295 7.81 1.29 -5.92
C LYS A 295 6.47 1.69 -6.52
N GLU A 296 6.27 2.98 -6.79
CA GLU A 296 5.13 3.46 -7.56
C GLU A 296 5.27 3.09 -9.04
N ARG A 297 4.18 2.67 -9.66
CA ARG A 297 4.09 2.26 -11.07
C ARG A 297 3.58 3.40 -11.91
N ALA A 298 4.39 3.80 -12.90
CA ALA A 298 4.02 4.79 -13.88
C ALA A 298 4.50 4.33 -15.26
N TYR A 299 3.57 4.14 -16.20
CA TYR A 299 3.86 3.60 -17.53
C TYR A 299 3.35 4.53 -18.62
N PHE A 300 4.20 4.88 -19.57
CA PHE A 300 3.80 5.71 -20.71
C PHE A 300 2.85 4.92 -21.62
N ILE A 301 1.73 5.54 -21.99
CA ILE A 301 0.79 4.97 -22.96
C ILE A 301 1.17 5.46 -24.36
N PRO A 302 1.66 4.59 -25.27
CA PRO A 302 1.96 4.97 -26.63
C PRO A 302 0.72 5.50 -27.35
N PRO A 303 0.77 6.71 -27.98
CA PRO A 303 -0.41 7.33 -28.58
C PRO A 303 -1.10 6.48 -29.64
N TYR A 304 -0.36 5.64 -30.37
CA TYR A 304 -0.91 4.77 -31.41
C TYR A 304 -1.80 3.65 -30.87
N LEU A 305 -1.70 3.34 -29.56
CA LEU A 305 -2.57 2.36 -28.90
C LEU A 305 -3.93 2.94 -28.48
N ILE A 306 -4.06 4.28 -28.45
CA ILE A 306 -5.25 4.93 -27.91
C ILE A 306 -6.36 4.93 -28.95
N ARG A 307 -7.48 4.29 -28.62
CA ARG A 307 -8.71 4.29 -29.46
C ARG A 307 -9.58 5.46 -29.02
N ALA A 308 -9.45 6.61 -29.70
CA ALA A 308 -10.21 7.81 -29.37
C ALA A 308 -11.74 7.61 -29.49
N ASN A 309 -12.50 8.07 -28.49
CA ASN A 309 -13.96 7.93 -28.37
C ASN A 309 -14.47 6.47 -28.31
N LYS A 310 -13.58 5.49 -28.18
CA LYS A 310 -13.90 4.07 -28.06
C LYS A 310 -13.47 3.54 -26.70
N LEU A 311 -13.90 2.31 -26.37
CA LEU A 311 -13.40 1.60 -25.22
C LEU A 311 -11.93 1.24 -25.43
N ASN A 312 -11.15 1.48 -24.39
CA ASN A 312 -9.78 1.04 -24.25
C ASN A 312 -9.72 0.13 -23.01
N VAL A 313 -8.92 -0.89 -23.06
CA VAL A 313 -8.77 -1.87 -21.97
C VAL A 313 -7.39 -1.76 -21.37
N ILE A 314 -7.35 -1.59 -20.06
CA ILE A 314 -6.15 -1.71 -19.24
C ILE A 314 -6.17 -3.09 -18.62
N SER A 315 -5.08 -3.84 -18.75
CA SER A 315 -4.90 -5.12 -18.09
C SER A 315 -3.60 -5.09 -17.29
N VAL A 316 -3.63 -5.61 -16.08
CA VAL A 316 -2.46 -5.66 -15.19
C VAL A 316 -2.28 -7.09 -14.69
N ARG A 317 -1.16 -7.69 -15.06
CA ARG A 317 -0.72 -8.99 -14.58
C ARG A 317 0.12 -8.76 -13.34
N VAL A 318 -0.29 -9.31 -12.23
CA VAL A 318 0.39 -9.17 -10.93
C VAL A 318 0.88 -10.54 -10.49
N TYR A 319 2.06 -10.58 -9.87
CA TYR A 319 2.52 -11.76 -9.15
C TYR A 319 2.89 -11.36 -7.73
N ASP A 320 2.25 -12.02 -6.78
CA ASP A 320 2.50 -11.90 -5.35
C ASP A 320 3.21 -13.15 -4.82
N PHE A 321 4.19 -12.92 -3.95
CA PHE A 321 5.01 -14.00 -3.37
C PHE A 321 4.52 -14.45 -2.00
N GLY A 322 3.52 -13.79 -1.49
CA GLY A 322 2.92 -14.09 -0.19
C GLY A 322 2.72 -12.86 0.71
N LYS A 323 1.89 -13.02 1.69
CA LYS A 323 1.35 -12.07 2.66
C LYS A 323 0.16 -11.27 2.12
N ASN A 324 0.37 -10.12 1.48
CA ASN A 324 -0.70 -9.22 1.06
C ASN A 324 -0.51 -8.80 -0.39
N GLY A 325 -1.26 -9.39 -1.30
CA GLY A 325 -1.13 -9.12 -2.73
C GLY A 325 -2.04 -8.00 -3.25
N GLY A 326 -1.79 -7.56 -4.48
CA GLY A 326 -2.68 -6.66 -5.21
C GLY A 326 -2.12 -5.27 -5.51
N ILE A 327 -2.94 -4.46 -6.18
CA ILE A 327 -2.74 -3.01 -6.35
C ILE A 327 -3.26 -2.35 -5.08
N TYR A 328 -2.38 -1.95 -4.15
CA TYR A 328 -2.82 -1.73 -2.78
C TYR A 328 -2.78 -0.27 -2.31
N SER A 329 -2.05 0.63 -2.98
CA SER A 329 -1.86 2.01 -2.51
C SER A 329 -1.42 2.94 -3.64
N GLY A 330 -1.57 4.23 -3.45
CA GLY A 330 -1.07 5.27 -4.35
C GLY A 330 -2.04 5.67 -5.46
N TYR A 331 -1.57 6.53 -6.37
CA TYR A 331 -2.38 7.01 -7.48
C TYR A 331 -2.74 5.90 -8.46
N LEU A 332 -4.02 5.72 -8.70
CA LEU A 332 -4.56 4.79 -9.68
C LEU A 332 -5.35 5.57 -10.72
N GLY A 333 -4.73 5.81 -11.87
CA GLY A 333 -5.33 6.73 -12.84
C GLY A 333 -4.53 6.90 -14.12
N ILE A 334 -5.02 7.79 -14.96
CA ILE A 334 -4.29 8.29 -16.12
C ILE A 334 -4.06 9.78 -15.93
N ALA A 335 -2.80 10.20 -16.00
CA ALA A 335 -2.39 11.60 -16.00
C ALA A 335 -1.85 12.00 -17.36
N SER A 336 -1.95 13.29 -17.69
CA SER A 336 -1.14 13.83 -18.78
C SER A 336 0.32 13.90 -18.33
N ARG A 337 1.26 13.78 -19.28
CA ARG A 337 2.69 13.93 -18.98
C ARG A 337 2.99 15.28 -18.31
N SER A 338 2.28 16.35 -18.72
CA SER A 338 2.45 17.67 -18.10
C SER A 338 2.05 17.70 -16.63
N ASN A 339 0.98 16.97 -16.26
CA ASN A 339 0.54 16.88 -14.85
C ASN A 339 1.48 15.97 -14.05
N TYR A 340 1.91 14.85 -14.64
CA TYR A 340 2.85 13.93 -14.03
C TYR A 340 4.21 14.57 -13.71
N LEU A 341 4.73 15.45 -14.56
CA LEU A 341 6.02 16.11 -14.34
C LEU A 341 5.97 17.25 -13.30
N LYS A 342 4.79 17.64 -12.83
CA LYS A 342 4.64 18.60 -11.73
C LYS A 342 4.68 17.90 -10.36
N TYR A 343 4.52 16.59 -10.36
CA TYR A 343 4.59 15.70 -9.21
C TYR A 343 6.02 15.25 -8.92
#